data_aef170dc3c213366bffb7b8771eae9a7
#
_entry.id   aef170dc3c213366bffb7b8771eae9a7
#
_cell.length_a   1.000
_cell.length_b   1.000
_cell.length_c   1.000
_cell.angle_alpha   90.00
_cell.angle_beta   90.00
_cell.angle_gamma   90.00
#
_symmetry.space_group_name_H-M   'P 1'
#
loop_
_entity.id
_entity.type
_entity.pdbx_description
1 polymer ?
#
loop_
_entity_poly.entity_id
_entity_poly.type
_entity_poly.pdbx_seq_one_letter_code
_entity_poly.pdbx_strand_id
1 'polypeptide(L)'
;MNIVDCKSALKTLNNGLPIVFPTDTLPAIGCLPKFSNTIYEFKKRDRDKPLILMGSEYQQLINYVHESAKEDYENIASKYWPGALTMVIPASEKQTTILTSNDLTLGLRIPNSYMAQSLMRLSLIHI
;
A
#
# COMPACT_ATOMS: atom_id res chain seq x y z
N MET A 1 -7.82 18.32 12.59
CA MET A 1 -7.14 17.01 12.44
C MET A 1 -6.84 16.43 13.82
N ASN A 2 -7.21 15.20 14.07
CA ASN A 2 -6.95 14.53 15.33
C ASN A 2 -5.73 13.60 15.18
N ILE A 3 -4.82 13.66 16.17
CA ILE A 3 -3.73 12.70 16.28
C ILE A 3 -4.23 11.52 17.11
N VAL A 4 -4.10 10.32 16.56
CA VAL A 4 -4.61 9.09 17.18
C VAL A 4 -3.53 8.02 17.22
N ASP A 5 -3.69 7.04 18.11
CA ASP A 5 -2.80 5.88 18.15
C ASP A 5 -3.13 4.87 17.04
N CYS A 6 -2.29 3.85 16.88
CA CYS A 6 -2.48 2.83 15.84
C CYS A 6 -3.82 2.09 15.98
N LYS A 7 -4.27 1.82 17.20
CA LYS A 7 -5.54 1.12 17.44
C LYS A 7 -6.72 1.93 16.92
N SER A 8 -6.74 3.22 17.24
CA SER A 8 -7.79 4.13 16.75
C SER A 8 -7.72 4.34 15.24
N ALA A 9 -6.52 4.41 14.69
CA ALA A 9 -6.31 4.52 13.24
C ALA A 9 -6.85 3.27 12.51
N LEU A 10 -6.61 2.07 13.03
CA LEU A 10 -7.15 0.84 12.45
C LEU A 10 -8.68 0.81 12.49
N LYS A 11 -9.28 1.29 13.57
CA LYS A 11 -10.72 1.41 13.67
C LYS A 11 -11.28 2.35 12.60
N THR A 12 -10.63 3.48 12.39
CA THR A 12 -10.97 4.44 11.33
C THR A 12 -10.90 3.80 9.96
N LEU A 13 -9.80 3.08 9.67
CA LEU A 13 -9.63 2.35 8.41
C LEU A 13 -10.72 1.31 8.19
N ASN A 14 -11.06 0.54 9.22
CA ASN A 14 -12.09 -0.49 9.12
C ASN A 14 -13.49 0.09 8.89
N ASN A 15 -13.70 1.35 9.23
CA ASN A 15 -14.94 2.08 8.95
C ASN A 15 -14.95 2.68 7.52
N GLY A 16 -13.95 2.40 6.71
CA GLY A 16 -13.88 2.87 5.32
C GLY A 16 -13.33 4.29 5.15
N LEU A 17 -12.76 4.86 6.21
CA LEU A 17 -12.23 6.22 6.17
C LEU A 17 -10.72 6.20 5.94
N PRO A 18 -10.18 7.26 5.32
CA PRO A 18 -8.74 7.38 5.14
C PRO A 18 -8.07 7.88 6.43
N ILE A 19 -6.78 7.59 6.52
CA ILE A 19 -5.91 8.15 7.57
C ILE A 19 -4.69 8.80 6.93
N VAL A 20 -4.07 9.73 7.65
CA VAL A 20 -2.77 10.29 7.30
C VAL A 20 -1.73 9.73 8.26
N PHE A 21 -0.63 9.25 7.72
CA PHE A 21 0.45 8.67 8.52
C PHE A 21 1.82 9.04 7.96
N PRO A 22 2.85 9.11 8.82
CA PRO A 22 4.20 9.42 8.37
C PRO A 22 4.83 8.23 7.65
N THR A 23 5.69 8.53 6.70
CA THR A 23 6.57 7.56 6.05
C THR A 23 8.02 8.04 6.16
N ASP A 24 8.93 7.36 5.51
CA ASP A 24 10.34 7.77 5.40
C ASP A 24 10.57 8.82 4.30
N THR A 25 9.52 9.25 3.63
CA THR A 25 9.51 10.35 2.67
C THR A 25 8.47 11.38 3.09
N LEU A 26 7.39 11.55 2.31
CA LEU A 26 6.31 12.48 2.65
C LEU A 26 5.20 11.75 3.43
N PRO A 27 4.44 12.47 4.28
CA PRO A 27 3.24 11.90 4.86
C PRO A 27 2.31 11.37 3.78
N ALA A 28 1.71 10.21 4.03
CA ALA A 28 0.79 9.55 3.11
C ALA A 28 -0.63 9.62 3.63
N ILE A 29 -1.58 9.70 2.71
CA ILE A 29 -2.99 9.47 3.00
C ILE A 29 -3.37 8.11 2.41
N GLY A 30 -3.97 7.26 3.21
CA GLY A 30 -4.29 5.89 2.79
C GLY A 30 -5.56 5.35 3.38
N CYS A 31 -6.05 4.29 2.77
CA CYS A 31 -7.24 3.55 3.20
C CYS A 31 -7.02 2.05 3.01
N LEU A 32 -7.94 1.24 3.51
CA LEU A 32 -7.92 -0.20 3.16
C LEU A 32 -8.18 -0.39 1.66
N PRO A 33 -7.58 -1.41 1.03
CA PRO A 33 -7.72 -1.63 -0.42
C PRO A 33 -9.16 -1.70 -0.90
N LYS A 34 -10.05 -2.32 -0.14
CA LYS A 34 -11.48 -2.42 -0.49
C LYS A 34 -12.22 -1.08 -0.51
N PHE A 35 -11.62 -0.04 0.08
CA PHE A 35 -12.18 1.31 0.11
C PHE A 35 -11.39 2.30 -0.73
N SER A 36 -10.65 1.84 -1.72
CA SER A 36 -9.77 2.67 -2.57
C SER A 36 -10.48 3.87 -3.19
N ASN A 37 -11.77 3.75 -3.49
CA ASN A 37 -12.57 4.85 -4.00
C ASN A 37 -12.54 6.08 -3.10
N THR A 38 -12.45 5.89 -1.80
CA THR A 38 -12.37 6.98 -0.81
C THR A 38 -11.18 7.90 -1.08
N ILE A 39 -10.02 7.32 -1.45
CA ILE A 39 -8.82 8.11 -1.76
C ILE A 39 -9.04 8.95 -3.02
N TYR A 40 -9.61 8.35 -4.07
CA TYR A 40 -9.87 9.06 -5.31
C TYR A 40 -10.83 10.23 -5.10
N GLU A 41 -11.88 10.02 -4.33
CA GLU A 41 -12.86 11.06 -4.00
C GLU A 41 -12.27 12.16 -3.12
N PHE A 42 -11.58 11.77 -2.06
CA PHE A 42 -10.99 12.70 -1.09
C PHE A 42 -9.93 13.60 -1.73
N LYS A 43 -9.04 13.02 -2.55
CA LYS A 43 -7.95 13.76 -3.20
C LYS A 43 -8.38 14.39 -4.53
N LYS A 44 -9.58 14.14 -5.01
CA LYS A 44 -10.02 14.49 -6.37
C LYS A 44 -9.03 13.99 -7.42
N ARG A 45 -8.57 12.73 -7.21
CA ARG A 45 -7.55 12.12 -8.04
C ARG A 45 -8.17 11.50 -9.29
N ASP A 46 -7.51 11.65 -10.43
CA ASP A 46 -7.92 11.00 -11.66
C ASP A 46 -7.89 9.48 -11.52
N ARG A 47 -8.95 8.82 -12.01
CA ARG A 47 -9.09 7.36 -11.90
C ARG A 47 -8.08 6.59 -12.73
N ASP A 48 -7.44 7.20 -13.71
CA ASP A 48 -6.38 6.61 -14.51
C ASP A 48 -5.00 6.61 -13.79
N LYS A 49 -4.90 7.25 -12.62
CA LYS A 49 -3.68 7.24 -11.81
C LYS A 49 -3.79 6.16 -10.74
N PRO A 50 -3.01 5.07 -10.83
CA PRO A 50 -3.10 3.97 -9.87
C PRO A 50 -2.62 4.37 -8.47
N LEU A 51 -3.09 3.62 -7.47
CA LEU A 51 -2.64 3.73 -6.09
C LEU A 51 -1.54 2.69 -5.82
N ILE A 52 -0.71 2.98 -4.82
CA ILE A 52 0.36 2.11 -4.37
C ILE A 52 -0.14 1.31 -3.17
N LEU A 53 0.15 0.01 -3.14
CA LEU A 53 -0.13 -0.85 -2.00
C LEU A 53 1.09 -0.87 -1.09
N MET A 54 0.91 -0.46 0.15
CA MET A 54 1.95 -0.48 1.17
C MET A 54 1.75 -1.63 2.14
N GLY A 55 2.86 -2.23 2.57
CA GLY A 55 2.91 -3.26 3.59
C GLY A 55 4.06 -3.03 4.56
N SER A 56 4.13 -3.84 5.60
CA SER A 56 5.21 -3.81 6.58
C SER A 56 6.28 -4.87 6.33
N GLU A 57 5.92 -5.95 5.65
CA GLU A 57 6.79 -7.10 5.44
C GLU A 57 6.68 -7.63 4.02
N TYR A 58 7.80 -8.17 3.54
CA TYR A 58 7.92 -8.84 2.26
C TYR A 58 6.82 -9.91 2.06
N GLN A 59 6.59 -10.76 3.07
CA GLN A 59 5.62 -11.85 2.99
C GLN A 59 4.17 -11.38 2.82
N GLN A 60 3.84 -10.20 3.29
CA GLN A 60 2.49 -9.64 3.09
C GLN A 60 2.21 -9.35 1.61
N LEU A 61 3.22 -8.91 0.88
CA LEU A 61 3.07 -8.40 -0.48
C LEU A 61 3.33 -9.45 -1.56
N ILE A 62 4.04 -10.54 -1.25
CA ILE A 62 4.43 -11.54 -2.26
C ILE A 62 3.23 -12.19 -2.94
N ASN A 63 2.12 -12.35 -2.23
CA ASN A 63 0.92 -12.97 -2.79
C ASN A 63 0.22 -12.12 -3.87
N TYR A 64 0.57 -10.84 -3.93
CA TYR A 64 0.05 -9.90 -4.93
C TYR A 64 0.92 -9.83 -6.18
N VAL A 65 2.08 -10.46 -6.16
CA VAL A 65 3.04 -10.46 -7.27
C VAL A 65 2.77 -11.63 -8.19
N HIS A 66 2.74 -11.36 -9.51
CA HIS A 66 2.61 -12.43 -10.50
C HIS A 66 3.78 -13.40 -10.42
N GLU A 67 3.50 -14.69 -10.65
CA GLU A 67 4.51 -15.76 -10.53
C GLU A 67 5.77 -15.49 -11.33
N SER A 68 5.62 -14.96 -12.56
CA SER A 68 6.75 -14.64 -13.44
C SER A 68 7.69 -13.55 -12.90
N ALA A 69 7.24 -12.75 -11.95
CA ALA A 69 7.98 -11.61 -11.41
C ALA A 69 8.47 -11.84 -9.97
N LYS A 70 8.20 -12.99 -9.37
CA LYS A 70 8.55 -13.24 -7.96
C LYS A 70 10.06 -13.21 -7.69
N GLU A 71 10.86 -13.74 -8.60
CA GLU A 71 12.32 -13.73 -8.45
C GLU A 71 12.86 -12.28 -8.46
N ASP A 72 12.44 -11.47 -9.41
CA ASP A 72 12.81 -10.06 -9.47
C ASP A 72 12.33 -9.30 -8.23
N TYR A 73 11.11 -9.58 -7.79
CA TYR A 73 10.55 -9.02 -6.57
C TYR A 73 11.44 -9.30 -5.36
N GLU A 74 11.84 -10.56 -5.16
CA GLU A 74 12.71 -10.96 -4.06
C GLU A 74 14.06 -10.26 -4.11
N ASN A 75 14.68 -10.23 -5.26
CA ASN A 75 15.99 -9.62 -5.45
C ASN A 75 15.98 -8.11 -5.16
N ILE A 76 14.98 -7.41 -5.63
CA ILE A 76 14.85 -5.96 -5.44
C ILE A 76 14.44 -5.65 -4.00
N ALA A 77 13.46 -6.37 -3.47
CA ALA A 77 12.99 -6.17 -2.10
C ALA A 77 14.12 -6.35 -1.07
N SER A 78 14.96 -7.36 -1.24
CA SER A 78 16.07 -7.63 -0.32
C SER A 78 17.12 -6.52 -0.29
N LYS A 79 17.25 -5.75 -1.38
CA LYS A 79 18.25 -4.68 -1.49
C LYS A 79 17.74 -3.32 -1.03
N TYR A 80 16.45 -3.02 -1.26
CA TYR A 80 15.93 -1.66 -1.15
C TYR A 80 14.84 -1.47 -0.11
N TRP A 81 14.24 -2.54 0.39
CA TRP A 81 13.19 -2.44 1.38
C TRP A 81 13.64 -2.92 2.77
N PRO A 82 13.16 -2.23 3.79
CA PRO A 82 12.30 -1.03 3.77
C PRO A 82 13.04 0.19 3.23
N GLY A 83 12.31 1.09 2.55
CA GLY A 83 12.91 2.29 1.99
C GLY A 83 12.02 3.03 1.01
N ALA A 84 12.61 4.03 0.35
CA ALA A 84 11.90 4.96 -0.51
C ALA A 84 11.52 4.39 -1.89
N LEU A 85 11.96 3.19 -2.23
CA LEU A 85 11.67 2.59 -3.53
C LEU A 85 10.23 2.10 -3.64
N THR A 86 9.52 2.57 -4.66
CA THR A 86 8.26 1.98 -5.11
C THR A 86 8.54 1.04 -6.28
N MET A 87 8.10 -0.20 -6.16
CA MET A 87 8.26 -1.22 -7.19
C MET A 87 6.95 -1.37 -7.96
N VAL A 88 6.97 -1.15 -9.27
CA VAL A 88 5.81 -1.44 -10.13
C VAL A 88 6.04 -2.79 -10.79
N ILE A 89 5.15 -3.73 -10.58
CA ILE A 89 5.37 -5.13 -10.91
C ILE A 89 4.07 -5.77 -11.41
N PRO A 90 4.15 -6.79 -12.30
CA PRO A 90 2.97 -7.54 -12.71
C PRO A 90 2.23 -8.13 -11.51
N ALA A 91 0.93 -7.92 -11.44
CA ALA A 91 0.10 -8.37 -10.34
C ALA A 91 -0.34 -9.83 -10.51
N SER A 92 -0.52 -10.53 -9.41
CA SER A 92 -1.10 -11.87 -9.41
C SER A 92 -2.50 -11.86 -9.99
N GLU A 93 -2.80 -12.81 -10.88
CA GLU A 93 -4.12 -12.99 -11.47
C GLU A 93 -5.21 -13.29 -10.43
N LYS A 94 -4.81 -13.81 -9.27
CA LYS A 94 -5.72 -14.17 -8.18
C LYS A 94 -6.14 -12.98 -7.31
N GLN A 95 -5.45 -11.85 -7.44
CA GLN A 95 -5.62 -10.69 -6.58
C GLN A 95 -6.03 -9.43 -7.35
N THR A 96 -6.81 -9.59 -8.40
CA THR A 96 -7.19 -8.49 -9.30
C THR A 96 -8.14 -7.48 -8.66
N THR A 97 -8.85 -7.85 -7.60
CA THR A 97 -9.84 -6.97 -6.95
C THR A 97 -9.24 -5.73 -6.28
N ILE A 98 -7.95 -5.77 -5.96
CA ILE A 98 -7.26 -4.63 -5.36
C ILE A 98 -6.57 -3.73 -6.40
N LEU A 99 -6.60 -4.11 -7.69
CA LEU A 99 -5.93 -3.34 -8.74
C LEU A 99 -6.63 -2.01 -8.98
N THR A 100 -5.83 -0.97 -9.09
CA THR A 100 -6.27 0.38 -9.48
C THR A 100 -5.67 0.81 -10.81
N SER A 101 -4.82 -0.02 -11.41
CA SER A 101 -4.26 0.18 -12.74
C SER A 101 -5.05 -0.58 -13.80
N ASN A 102 -4.94 -0.12 -15.06
CA ASN A 102 -5.60 -0.77 -16.20
C ASN A 102 -4.73 -1.83 -16.89
N ASP A 103 -3.44 -1.91 -16.53
CA ASP A 103 -2.44 -2.75 -17.19
C ASP A 103 -2.03 -3.98 -16.38
N LEU A 104 -2.82 -4.35 -15.37
CA LEU A 104 -2.58 -5.48 -14.47
C LEU A 104 -1.23 -5.40 -13.73
N THR A 105 -0.74 -4.18 -13.49
CA THR A 105 0.42 -3.94 -12.65
C THR A 105 0.00 -3.41 -11.28
N LEU A 106 0.91 -3.51 -10.32
CA LEU A 106 0.69 -3.03 -8.96
C LEU A 106 1.96 -2.35 -8.46
N GLY A 107 1.82 -1.12 -7.97
CA GLY A 107 2.88 -0.42 -7.26
C GLY A 107 2.93 -0.91 -5.81
N LEU A 108 4.11 -1.33 -5.37
CA LEU A 108 4.34 -1.88 -4.02
C LEU A 108 5.43 -1.08 -3.32
N ARG A 109 5.29 -0.90 -2.01
CA ARG A 109 6.31 -0.28 -1.20
C ARG A 109 6.25 -0.76 0.25
N ILE A 110 7.43 -0.91 0.86
CA ILE A 110 7.59 -1.07 2.31
C ILE A 110 8.39 0.14 2.81
N PRO A 111 7.72 1.12 3.44
CA PRO A 111 8.42 2.32 3.92
C PRO A 111 9.28 2.02 5.13
N ASN A 112 10.42 2.72 5.24
CA ASN A 112 11.28 2.63 6.42
C ASN A 112 10.79 3.63 7.48
N SER A 113 9.64 3.36 8.04
CA SER A 113 9.00 4.15 9.09
C SER A 113 8.40 3.23 10.12
N TYR A 114 8.84 3.36 11.36
CA TYR A 114 8.32 2.53 12.46
C TYR A 114 6.80 2.65 12.60
N MET A 115 6.28 3.86 12.55
CA MET A 115 4.85 4.11 12.71
C MET A 115 4.04 3.51 11.55
N ALA A 116 4.49 3.71 10.32
CA ALA A 116 3.85 3.11 9.14
C ALA A 116 3.89 1.58 9.21
N GLN A 117 5.02 1.00 9.55
CA GLN A 117 5.15 -0.45 9.68
C GLN A 117 4.28 -1.01 10.80
N SER A 118 4.21 -0.35 11.95
CA SER A 118 3.34 -0.78 13.06
C SER A 118 1.88 -0.82 12.65
N LEU A 119 1.44 0.17 11.88
CA LEU A 119 0.08 0.24 11.34
C LEU A 119 -0.17 -0.89 10.33
N MET A 120 0.76 -1.11 9.41
CA MET A 120 0.60 -2.05 8.29
C MET A 120 0.89 -3.51 8.64
N ARG A 121 1.42 -3.81 9.81
CA ARG A 121 1.49 -5.20 10.31
C ARG A 121 0.11 -5.81 10.46
N LEU A 122 -0.89 -5.00 10.72
CA LEU A 122 -2.26 -5.42 10.95
C LEU A 122 -3.14 -5.25 9.72
N SER A 123 -2.68 -4.49 8.71
CA SER A 123 -3.48 -4.20 7.53
C SER A 123 -2.63 -3.63 6.40
N LEU A 124 -2.90 -4.06 5.16
CA LEU A 124 -2.33 -3.41 3.97
C LEU A 124 -3.09 -2.12 3.69
N ILE A 125 -2.39 -1.14 3.13
CA ILE A 125 -2.94 0.20 2.88
C ILE A 125 -2.65 0.63 1.44
N HIS A 126 -3.67 1.08 0.73
CA HIS A 126 -3.52 1.83 -0.53
C HIS A 126 -3.32 3.32 -0.26
N ILE A 127 -2.34 3.90 -0.92
CA ILE A 127 -2.08 5.34 -0.87
C ILE A 127 -2.19 5.98 -2.24
#